data_ae67e592f8b5b0eff578450db34cfc75
#
_entry.id   ae67e592f8b5b0eff578450db34cfc75
#
_cell.length_a   1.000
_cell.length_b   1.000
_cell.length_c   1.000
_cell.angle_alpha   90.00
_cell.angle_beta   90.00
_cell.angle_gamma   90.00
#
_symmetry.space_group_name_H-M   'P 1'
#
loop_
_entity.id
_entity.type
_entity.pdbx_description
1 polymer ?
#
loop_
_entity_poly.entity_id
_entity_poly.type
_entity_poly.pdbx_seq_one_letter_code
_entity_poly.pdbx_strand_id
1 'polypeptide(L)'
;MAIDRSPATTLWNPRGADLKRYLQEDPVGPVVMLNLLRFAEGGRESYDQYAKALSETFLPRYGGEVVYAGDGGTPLVAEQGQDWDAVLLVRYPSREAFSRMVADPGYQEVTHLRTQALSEAVLQPTTPW
;
A
#
# COMPACT_ATOMS: atom_id res chain seq x y z
N MET A 1 -10.52 -13.84 13.75
CA MET A 1 -11.10 -13.91 12.40
C MET A 1 -10.02 -14.34 11.42
N ALA A 2 -10.29 -15.34 10.62
CA ALA A 2 -9.32 -15.82 9.65
C ALA A 2 -9.21 -14.83 8.49
N ILE A 3 -7.98 -14.54 8.07
CA ILE A 3 -7.73 -13.76 6.87
C ILE A 3 -7.76 -14.73 5.69
N ASP A 4 -8.53 -14.40 4.67
CA ASP A 4 -8.54 -15.19 3.45
C ASP A 4 -7.23 -14.93 2.69
N ARG A 5 -6.39 -15.96 2.61
CA ARG A 5 -5.12 -15.93 1.91
C ARG A 5 -5.12 -16.84 0.68
N SER A 6 -6.30 -17.07 0.11
CA SER A 6 -6.38 -17.90 -1.09
C SER A 6 -5.62 -17.25 -2.24
N PRO A 7 -5.11 -18.03 -3.22
CA PRO A 7 -4.40 -17.47 -4.37
C PRO A 7 -5.21 -16.45 -5.16
N ALA A 8 -6.55 -16.56 -5.12
CA ALA A 8 -7.42 -15.62 -5.82
C ALA A 8 -7.39 -14.21 -5.22
N THR A 9 -6.95 -14.08 -3.96
CA THR A 9 -6.89 -12.80 -3.26
C THR A 9 -5.47 -12.27 -3.08
N THR A 10 -4.49 -12.88 -3.75
CA THR A 10 -3.07 -12.50 -3.63
C THR A 10 -2.72 -11.22 -4.36
N LEU A 11 -3.68 -10.43 -4.69
CA LEU A 11 -3.47 -9.12 -5.28
C LEU A 11 -3.23 -8.13 -4.15
N TRP A 12 -2.08 -8.09 -3.58
CA TRP A 12 -1.75 -7.16 -2.49
C TRP A 12 -2.10 -5.69 -2.81
N ASN A 13 -3.14 -5.51 -3.58
CA ASN A 13 -3.73 -4.25 -4.00
C ASN A 13 -5.21 -4.23 -3.63
N PRO A 14 -5.79 -3.05 -3.39
CA PRO A 14 -7.21 -2.96 -3.06
C PRO A 14 -8.10 -3.50 -4.17
N ARG A 15 -9.13 -4.25 -3.81
CA ARG A 15 -10.16 -4.68 -4.75
C ARG A 15 -11.20 -3.58 -4.90
N GLY A 16 -11.91 -3.57 -6.04
CA GLY A 16 -12.92 -2.55 -6.31
C GLY A 16 -13.99 -2.45 -5.24
N ALA A 17 -14.44 -3.60 -4.70
CA ALA A 17 -15.43 -3.61 -3.62
C ALA A 17 -14.89 -2.98 -2.33
N ASP A 18 -13.62 -3.22 -2.01
CA ASP A 18 -12.97 -2.64 -0.83
C ASP A 18 -12.83 -1.12 -0.97
N LEU A 19 -12.47 -0.63 -2.14
CA LEU A 19 -12.38 0.79 -2.41
C LEU A 19 -13.74 1.48 -2.31
N LYS A 20 -14.78 0.84 -2.83
CA LYS A 20 -16.13 1.38 -2.75
C LYS A 20 -16.59 1.52 -1.30
N ARG A 21 -16.39 0.47 -0.51
CA ARG A 21 -16.70 0.51 0.92
C ARG A 21 -15.92 1.60 1.64
N TYR A 22 -14.64 1.71 1.35
CA TYR A 22 -13.75 2.68 1.95
C TYR A 22 -14.22 4.12 1.69
N LEU A 23 -14.63 4.43 0.46
CA LEU A 23 -15.14 5.74 0.11
C LEU A 23 -16.46 6.07 0.80
N GLN A 24 -17.27 5.05 1.12
CA GLN A 24 -18.55 5.24 1.79
C GLN A 24 -18.43 5.45 3.31
N GLU A 25 -17.31 5.03 3.92
CA GLU A 25 -17.15 5.14 5.38
C GLU A 25 -17.02 6.58 5.84
N ASP A 26 -16.08 7.33 5.27
CA ASP A 26 -15.88 8.75 5.61
C ASP A 26 -15.04 9.40 4.50
N PRO A 27 -15.67 10.08 3.56
CA PRO A 27 -14.96 10.61 2.40
C PRO A 27 -14.20 11.91 2.65
N VAL A 28 -14.23 12.46 3.86
CA VAL A 28 -13.69 13.80 4.14
C VAL A 28 -12.36 13.71 4.88
N GLY A 29 -11.41 14.55 4.46
CA GLY A 29 -10.16 14.77 5.17
C GLY A 29 -9.01 13.91 4.70
N PRO A 30 -7.79 14.21 5.19
CA PRO A 30 -6.60 13.47 4.81
C PRO A 30 -6.59 12.07 5.40
N VAL A 31 -5.88 11.18 4.71
CA VAL A 31 -5.67 9.80 5.15
C VAL A 31 -4.20 9.47 5.04
N VAL A 32 -3.70 8.71 6.02
CA VAL A 32 -2.34 8.19 5.98
C VAL A 32 -2.43 6.67 5.83
N MET A 33 -1.93 6.15 4.72
CA MET A 33 -1.92 4.72 4.46
C MET A 33 -0.71 4.08 5.10
N LEU A 34 -0.96 3.11 5.97
CA LEU A 34 0.09 2.26 6.53
C LEU A 34 0.34 1.13 5.55
N ASN A 35 1.61 0.99 5.14
CA ASN A 35 2.05 -0.12 4.31
C ASN A 35 3.05 -0.95 5.11
N LEU A 36 2.73 -2.22 5.29
CA LEU A 36 3.65 -3.20 5.87
C LEU A 36 3.98 -4.19 4.76
N LEU A 37 5.27 -4.38 4.50
CA LEU A 37 5.71 -5.13 3.33
C LEU A 37 6.63 -6.28 3.74
N ARG A 38 6.39 -7.46 3.15
CA ARG A 38 7.31 -8.59 3.17
C ARG A 38 7.69 -8.88 1.73
N PHE A 39 8.97 -8.75 1.42
CA PHE A 39 9.43 -8.94 0.05
C PHE A 39 9.47 -10.42 -0.32
N ALA A 40 9.08 -10.72 -1.56
CA ALA A 40 9.37 -11.98 -2.17
C ALA A 40 10.88 -12.10 -2.41
N GLU A 41 11.38 -13.32 -2.61
CA GLU A 41 12.79 -13.51 -2.93
C GLU A 41 13.15 -12.68 -4.16
N GLY A 42 14.17 -11.82 -4.05
CA GLY A 42 14.59 -10.92 -5.13
C GLY A 42 13.60 -9.78 -5.42
N GLY A 43 12.57 -9.59 -4.58
CA GLY A 43 11.51 -8.64 -4.88
C GLY A 43 11.83 -7.18 -4.64
N ARG A 44 12.88 -6.87 -3.88
CA ARG A 44 13.22 -5.49 -3.54
C ARG A 44 13.45 -4.62 -4.76
N GLU A 45 14.10 -5.16 -5.78
CA GLU A 45 14.36 -4.40 -7.01
C GLU A 45 13.08 -4.01 -7.72
N SER A 46 12.13 -4.94 -7.85
CA SER A 46 10.82 -4.64 -8.44
C SER A 46 10.08 -3.60 -7.63
N TYR A 47 10.17 -3.67 -6.30
CA TYR A 47 9.52 -2.68 -5.45
C TYR A 47 10.15 -1.30 -5.61
N ASP A 48 11.48 -1.22 -5.74
CA ASP A 48 12.16 0.05 -5.95
C ASP A 48 11.73 0.70 -7.27
N GLN A 49 11.51 -0.07 -8.33
CA GLN A 49 10.97 0.44 -9.59
C GLN A 49 9.55 0.96 -9.42
N TYR A 50 8.71 0.22 -8.67
CA TYR A 50 7.36 0.67 -8.35
C TYR A 50 7.39 1.99 -7.56
N ALA A 51 8.20 2.04 -6.52
CA ALA A 51 8.31 3.21 -5.66
C ALA A 51 8.78 4.45 -6.44
N LYS A 52 9.70 4.26 -7.39
CA LYS A 52 10.15 5.33 -8.26
C LYS A 52 9.03 5.88 -9.12
N ALA A 53 8.26 5.00 -9.77
CA ALA A 53 7.11 5.42 -10.56
C ALA A 53 6.08 6.15 -9.70
N LEU A 54 5.83 5.65 -8.49
CA LEU A 54 4.90 6.24 -7.55
C LEU A 54 5.33 7.65 -7.15
N SER A 55 6.59 7.82 -6.74
CA SER A 55 7.09 9.10 -6.23
C SER A 55 7.31 10.14 -7.33
N GLU A 56 7.67 9.73 -8.54
CA GLU A 56 7.93 10.65 -9.64
C GLU A 56 6.67 11.08 -10.40
N THR A 57 5.66 10.22 -10.46
CA THR A 57 4.49 10.43 -11.31
C THR A 57 3.19 10.49 -10.54
N PHE A 58 2.87 9.44 -9.78
CA PHE A 58 1.50 9.28 -9.27
C PHE A 58 1.24 10.03 -7.98
N LEU A 59 2.17 10.03 -7.04
CA LEU A 59 1.99 10.82 -5.82
C LEU A 59 1.87 12.32 -6.12
N PRO A 60 2.76 12.92 -6.94
CA PRO A 60 2.58 14.33 -7.28
C PRO A 60 1.27 14.61 -7.99
N ARG A 61 0.82 13.71 -8.85
CA ARG A 61 -0.42 13.90 -9.61
C ARG A 61 -1.65 13.96 -8.72
N TYR A 62 -1.67 13.19 -7.64
CA TYR A 62 -2.83 13.07 -6.75
C TYR A 62 -2.61 13.70 -5.38
N GLY A 63 -1.55 14.47 -5.21
CA GLY A 63 -1.29 15.19 -3.97
C GLY A 63 -0.81 14.32 -2.82
N GLY A 64 -0.30 13.12 -3.13
CA GLY A 64 0.24 12.23 -2.12
C GLY A 64 1.67 12.55 -1.75
N GLU A 65 2.07 12.14 -0.54
CA GLU A 65 3.45 12.30 -0.09
C GLU A 65 3.85 11.14 0.83
N VAL A 66 5.08 10.72 0.73
CA VAL A 66 5.66 9.73 1.65
C VAL A 66 6.04 10.46 2.93
N VAL A 67 5.35 10.13 4.02
CA VAL A 67 5.62 10.72 5.33
C VAL A 67 6.78 10.01 6.01
N TYR A 68 6.86 8.70 5.82
CA TYR A 68 7.92 7.86 6.39
C TYR A 68 8.13 6.63 5.52
N ALA A 69 9.36 6.23 5.35
CA ALA A 69 9.71 4.95 4.75
C ALA A 69 10.95 4.40 5.44
N GLY A 70 10.92 3.14 5.82
CA GLY A 70 12.05 2.55 6.51
C GLY A 70 12.04 1.04 6.46
N ASP A 71 13.21 0.46 6.71
CA ASP A 71 13.37 -0.99 6.82
C ASP A 71 12.92 -1.46 8.19
N GLY A 72 12.27 -2.63 8.23
CA GLY A 72 11.89 -3.26 9.48
C GLY A 72 13.07 -3.97 10.13
N GLY A 73 13.25 -3.73 11.42
CA GLY A 73 14.21 -4.51 12.22
C GLY A 73 13.53 -5.70 12.86
N THR A 74 14.27 -6.45 13.67
CA THR A 74 13.73 -7.57 14.43
C THR A 74 12.73 -7.04 15.47
N PRO A 75 11.48 -7.53 15.47
CA PRO A 75 10.51 -7.05 16.46
C PRO A 75 10.94 -7.37 17.89
N LEU A 76 10.66 -6.45 18.81
CA LEU A 76 10.85 -6.67 20.23
C LEU A 76 9.63 -7.39 20.83
N VAL A 77 8.45 -7.16 20.28
CA VAL A 77 7.21 -7.81 20.66
C VAL A 77 6.44 -8.09 19.38
N ALA A 78 6.14 -9.34 19.08
CA ALA A 78 5.36 -9.72 17.91
C ALA A 78 4.89 -11.16 18.01
N GLU A 79 3.73 -11.43 17.42
CA GLU A 79 3.29 -12.77 17.13
C GLU A 79 3.94 -13.26 15.84
N GLN A 80 3.82 -14.56 15.56
CA GLN A 80 4.34 -15.14 14.34
C GLN A 80 3.69 -14.46 13.12
N GLY A 81 4.50 -14.08 12.15
CA GLY A 81 4.03 -13.41 10.92
C GLY A 81 3.87 -11.90 11.05
N GLN A 82 4.25 -11.32 12.18
CA GLN A 82 4.15 -9.87 12.40
C GLN A 82 5.50 -9.15 12.25
N ASP A 83 6.48 -9.80 11.66
CA ASP A 83 7.76 -9.19 11.30
C ASP A 83 7.72 -8.75 9.84
N TRP A 84 8.05 -7.50 9.59
CA TRP A 84 7.93 -6.90 8.27
C TRP A 84 9.28 -6.37 7.79
N ASP A 85 9.51 -6.46 6.49
CA ASP A 85 10.77 -6.02 5.87
C ASP A 85 10.82 -4.51 5.67
N ALA A 86 9.66 -3.89 5.48
CA ALA A 86 9.59 -2.44 5.28
C ALA A 86 8.28 -1.88 5.81
N VAL A 87 8.33 -0.63 6.23
CA VAL A 87 7.17 0.12 6.72
C VAL A 87 7.14 1.46 5.99
N LEU A 88 5.99 1.80 5.42
CA LEU A 88 5.80 3.11 4.79
C LEU A 88 4.50 3.73 5.30
N LEU A 89 4.54 5.05 5.45
CA LEU A 89 3.35 5.85 5.70
C LEU A 89 3.24 6.85 4.56
N VAL A 90 2.13 6.77 3.84
CA VAL A 90 1.87 7.61 2.67
C VAL A 90 0.59 8.39 2.90
N ARG A 91 0.70 9.72 2.90
CA ARG A 91 -0.43 10.60 3.12
C ARG A 91 -1.06 10.99 1.79
N TYR A 92 -2.39 10.94 1.75
CA TYR A 92 -3.19 11.46 0.64
C TYR A 92 -4.12 12.54 1.17
N PRO A 93 -4.44 13.56 0.36
CA PRO A 93 -5.32 14.64 0.82
C PRO A 93 -6.74 14.18 1.11
N SER A 94 -7.18 13.08 0.50
CA SER A 94 -8.50 12.51 0.72
C SER A 94 -8.52 11.05 0.28
N ARG A 95 -9.54 10.32 0.74
CA ARG A 95 -9.81 8.96 0.27
C ARG A 95 -10.08 8.94 -1.23
N GLU A 96 -10.74 9.97 -1.71
CA GLU A 96 -11.03 10.09 -3.14
C GLU A 96 -9.76 10.22 -3.97
N ALA A 97 -8.80 11.04 -3.54
CA ALA A 97 -7.52 11.20 -4.23
C ALA A 97 -6.78 9.86 -4.34
N PHE A 98 -6.72 9.09 -3.25
CA PHE A 98 -6.15 7.75 -3.26
C PHE A 98 -6.87 6.85 -4.26
N SER A 99 -8.20 6.84 -4.21
CA SER A 99 -9.01 6.00 -5.10
C SER A 99 -8.82 6.36 -6.57
N ARG A 100 -8.70 7.65 -6.89
CA ARG A 100 -8.41 8.11 -8.26
C ARG A 100 -7.04 7.66 -8.72
N MET A 101 -6.04 7.68 -7.85
CA MET A 101 -4.71 7.19 -8.18
C MET A 101 -4.76 5.70 -8.52
N VAL A 102 -5.41 4.91 -7.69
CA VAL A 102 -5.53 3.47 -7.91
C VAL A 102 -6.24 3.18 -9.25
N ALA A 103 -7.22 3.98 -9.60
CA ALA A 103 -7.98 3.82 -10.84
C ALA A 103 -7.28 4.38 -12.08
N ASP A 104 -6.19 5.12 -11.91
CA ASP A 104 -5.44 5.69 -13.03
C ASP A 104 -4.87 4.58 -13.91
N PRO A 105 -5.16 4.58 -15.22
CA PRO A 105 -4.65 3.53 -16.11
C PRO A 105 -3.11 3.42 -16.09
N GLY A 106 -2.40 4.54 -15.96
CA GLY A 106 -0.95 4.52 -15.85
C GLY A 106 -0.47 3.84 -14.57
N TYR A 107 -1.16 4.08 -13.46
CA TYR A 107 -0.86 3.40 -12.20
C TYR A 107 -1.10 1.89 -12.33
N GLN A 108 -2.20 1.51 -12.97
CA GLN A 108 -2.52 0.09 -13.18
C GLN A 108 -1.45 -0.63 -14.01
N GLU A 109 -0.76 0.07 -14.89
CA GLU A 109 0.34 -0.51 -15.67
C GLU A 109 1.56 -0.86 -14.83
N VAL A 110 1.75 -0.22 -13.67
CA VAL A 110 2.91 -0.47 -12.81
C VAL A 110 2.60 -1.31 -11.58
N THR A 111 1.34 -1.64 -11.33
CA THR A 111 0.96 -2.43 -10.14
C THR A 111 1.59 -3.81 -10.12
N HIS A 112 1.88 -4.40 -11.28
CA HIS A 112 2.54 -5.70 -11.35
C HIS A 112 3.91 -5.70 -10.67
N LEU A 113 4.61 -4.56 -10.68
CA LEU A 113 5.90 -4.43 -10.01
C LEU A 113 5.74 -4.61 -8.50
N ARG A 114 4.67 -4.05 -7.93
CA ARG A 114 4.35 -4.21 -6.52
C ARG A 114 3.93 -5.65 -6.21
N THR A 115 3.06 -6.23 -7.02
CA THR A 115 2.58 -7.59 -6.83
C THR A 115 3.72 -8.60 -6.91
N GLN A 116 4.61 -8.46 -7.87
CA GLN A 116 5.78 -9.33 -8.02
C GLN A 116 6.77 -9.20 -6.86
N ALA A 117 6.85 -8.00 -6.28
CA ALA A 117 7.82 -7.69 -5.25
C ALA A 117 7.49 -8.30 -3.90
N LEU A 118 6.21 -8.59 -3.63
CA LEU A 118 5.73 -8.86 -2.28
C LEU A 118 5.24 -10.28 -2.12
N SER A 119 5.64 -10.93 -1.01
CA SER A 119 5.04 -12.19 -0.58
C SER A 119 3.84 -11.95 0.33
N GLU A 120 3.85 -10.88 1.12
CA GLU A 120 2.73 -10.45 1.95
C GLU A 120 2.74 -8.92 2.06
N ALA A 121 1.56 -8.35 2.24
CA ALA A 121 1.44 -6.92 2.48
C ALA A 121 0.21 -6.60 3.31
N VAL A 122 0.31 -5.50 4.05
CA VAL A 122 -0.84 -4.84 4.67
C VAL A 122 -0.91 -3.44 4.09
N LEU A 123 -2.09 -3.04 3.65
CA LEU A 123 -2.40 -1.67 3.28
C LEU A 123 -3.59 -1.25 4.14
N GLN A 124 -3.35 -0.39 5.10
CA GLN A 124 -4.38 -0.01 6.07
C GLN A 124 -4.50 1.51 6.16
N PRO A 125 -5.70 2.04 5.90
CA PRO A 125 -5.93 3.46 6.10
C PRO A 125 -5.90 3.81 7.57
N THR A 126 -5.30 4.94 7.87
CA THR A 126 -5.31 5.51 9.22
C THR A 126 -5.74 6.97 9.16
N THR A 127 -6.32 7.44 10.24
CA THR A 127 -6.69 8.84 10.40
C THR A 127 -5.92 9.41 11.58
N PRO A 128 -5.20 10.53 11.42
CA PRO A 128 -4.48 11.14 12.55
C PRO A 128 -5.44 11.49 13.70
N TRP A 129 -4.93 11.38 14.90
CA TRP A 129 -5.69 11.78 16.11
C TRP A 129 -5.87 13.30 16.17
#